data_0f1d675555b94b14bc408804f3e2ab65
#
_entry.id   0f1d675555b94b14bc408804f3e2ab65
#
_cell.length_a   1.000
_cell.length_b   1.000
_cell.length_c   1.000
_cell.angle_alpha   90.00
_cell.angle_beta   90.00
_cell.angle_gamma   90.00
#
_symmetry.space_group_name_H-M   'P 1'
#
loop_
_entity.id
_entity.type
_entity.pdbx_description
1 polymer ?
#
loop_
_entity_poly.entity_id
_entity_poly.type
_entity_poly.pdbx_seq_one_letter_code
_entity_poly.pdbx_strand_id
1 'polypeptide(L)'
;MAHPDTTDTTAEVHSYRARVAEHGRFRAVMESFAYLPPFGGLFKKTSPFYAESYWYCMGGITFLMFVYLTISGILLAWLGPFWWLTSPVGKALKGSHYWAAQAFFFFLVLHLIRVWATGAFRGRRWLNWLLGSAVLLLGLGENLFGLLARGDWESQFVAMHSDDMLFTEPFFFHLFSPANFSADLAIHVAVIPVILFGLIMAHLTLVRLQGIARPL
;
A
#
# COMPACT_ATOMS: atom_id res chain seq x y z
N MET A 1 18.98 -38.76 21.17
CA MET A 1 17.91 -38.44 20.21
C MET A 1 16.61 -38.49 20.96
N ALA A 2 16.06 -37.32 21.34
CA ALA A 2 14.77 -37.23 22.04
C ALA A 2 13.67 -37.22 20.99
N HIS A 3 12.68 -38.08 21.15
CA HIS A 3 11.46 -38.11 20.36
C HIS A 3 10.68 -36.78 20.51
N PRO A 4 10.13 -36.16 19.44
CA PRO A 4 9.25 -35.01 19.63
C PRO A 4 7.99 -35.42 20.36
N ASP A 5 7.68 -34.69 21.40
CA ASP A 5 6.60 -34.91 22.35
C ASP A 5 5.23 -34.82 21.64
N THR A 6 4.50 -35.94 21.60
CA THR A 6 3.17 -36.05 20.97
C THR A 6 2.06 -35.40 21.80
N THR A 7 2.39 -34.82 22.96
CA THR A 7 1.44 -34.14 23.87
C THR A 7 1.02 -32.76 23.40
N ASP A 8 1.78 -32.14 22.49
CA ASP A 8 1.54 -30.76 22.01
C ASP A 8 0.40 -30.70 20.97
N THR A 9 0.27 -31.73 20.13
CA THR A 9 -0.74 -31.73 19.05
C THR A 9 -2.18 -31.92 19.55
N THR A 10 -2.38 -32.64 20.64
CA THR A 10 -3.72 -32.83 21.24
C THR A 10 -4.21 -31.59 21.96
N ALA A 11 -3.33 -30.85 22.61
CA ALA A 11 -3.64 -29.58 23.26
C ALA A 11 -4.00 -28.48 22.22
N GLU A 12 -3.31 -28.44 21.08
CA GLU A 12 -3.63 -27.52 19.98
C GLU A 12 -4.98 -27.83 19.34
N VAL A 13 -5.30 -29.10 19.10
CA VAL A 13 -6.60 -29.52 18.53
C VAL A 13 -7.75 -29.21 19.48
N HIS A 14 -7.59 -29.41 20.79
CA HIS A 14 -8.60 -29.04 21.79
C HIS A 14 -8.80 -27.52 21.84
N SER A 15 -7.73 -26.74 21.78
CA SER A 15 -7.80 -25.27 21.77
C SER A 15 -8.48 -24.72 20.50
N TYR A 16 -8.27 -25.35 19.34
CA TYR A 16 -8.93 -24.99 18.11
C TYR A 16 -10.44 -25.26 18.16
N ARG A 17 -10.86 -26.46 18.65
CA ARG A 17 -12.28 -26.82 18.78
C ARG A 17 -13.02 -25.89 19.74
N ALA A 18 -12.39 -25.51 20.85
CA ALA A 18 -12.96 -24.54 21.78
C ALA A 18 -13.16 -23.16 21.12
N ARG A 19 -12.18 -22.66 20.36
CA ARG A 19 -12.29 -21.40 19.60
C ARG A 19 -13.37 -21.44 18.51
N VAL A 20 -13.52 -22.59 17.82
CA VAL A 20 -14.59 -22.77 16.83
C VAL A 20 -15.97 -22.71 17.46
N ALA A 21 -16.14 -23.30 18.64
CA ALA A 21 -17.40 -23.27 19.39
C ALA A 21 -17.74 -21.86 19.88
N GLU A 22 -16.74 -21.08 20.28
CA GLU A 22 -16.90 -19.73 20.84
C GLU A 22 -17.08 -18.64 19.76
N HIS A 23 -16.33 -18.70 18.67
CA HIS A 23 -16.21 -17.60 17.71
C HIS A 23 -16.57 -17.97 16.25
N GLY A 24 -16.93 -19.20 15.97
CA GLY A 24 -17.23 -19.70 14.62
C GLY A 24 -15.98 -20.08 13.81
N ARG A 25 -16.18 -20.91 12.78
CA ARG A 25 -15.07 -21.51 11.99
C ARG A 25 -14.12 -20.49 11.35
N PHE A 26 -14.69 -19.43 10.76
CA PHE A 26 -13.88 -18.43 10.05
C PHE A 26 -12.91 -17.70 11.00
N ARG A 27 -13.43 -17.28 12.15
CA ARG A 27 -12.64 -16.57 13.16
C ARG A 27 -11.58 -17.46 13.81
N ALA A 28 -11.94 -18.73 14.09
CA ALA A 28 -10.98 -19.70 14.62
C ALA A 28 -9.82 -20.02 13.64
N VAL A 29 -10.11 -20.09 12.33
CA VAL A 29 -9.09 -20.26 11.28
C VAL A 29 -8.17 -19.02 11.24
N MET A 30 -8.73 -17.80 11.20
CA MET A 30 -7.96 -16.56 11.19
C MET A 30 -7.09 -16.40 12.44
N GLU A 31 -7.61 -16.77 13.59
CA GLU A 31 -6.84 -16.79 14.85
C GLU A 31 -5.73 -17.83 14.81
N SER A 32 -5.98 -19.01 14.24
CA SER A 32 -4.95 -20.05 14.10
C SER A 32 -3.81 -19.60 13.18
N PHE A 33 -4.09 -18.91 12.09
CA PHE A 33 -3.07 -18.28 11.25
C PHE A 33 -2.25 -17.22 12.01
N ALA A 34 -2.89 -16.49 12.92
CA ALA A 34 -2.21 -15.50 13.75
C ALA A 34 -1.21 -16.10 14.75
N TYR A 35 -1.29 -17.40 15.04
CA TYR A 35 -0.39 -18.13 15.94
C TYR A 35 0.72 -18.90 15.25
N LEU A 36 0.70 -19.05 13.90
CA LEU A 36 1.75 -19.77 13.18
C LEU A 36 3.07 -18.96 13.16
N PRO A 37 4.20 -19.56 13.53
CA PRO A 37 5.50 -18.97 13.29
C PRO A 37 5.73 -18.84 11.74
N PRO A 38 6.28 -17.71 11.25
CA PRO A 38 6.76 -16.52 11.92
C PRO A 38 5.70 -15.44 12.22
N PHE A 39 4.42 -15.69 11.96
CA PHE A 39 3.34 -14.70 12.01
C PHE A 39 2.74 -14.49 13.40
N GLY A 40 2.97 -15.38 14.35
CA GLY A 40 2.34 -15.37 15.68
C GLY A 40 2.58 -14.09 16.51
N GLY A 41 3.69 -13.38 16.29
CA GLY A 41 3.92 -12.05 16.89
C GLY A 41 3.34 -10.89 16.11
N LEU A 42 3.03 -11.09 14.81
CA LEU A 42 2.58 -10.05 13.92
C LEU A 42 1.11 -9.64 14.15
N PHE A 43 0.28 -10.59 14.57
CA PHE A 43 -1.17 -10.42 14.71
C PHE A 43 -1.65 -10.22 16.15
N LYS A 44 -0.82 -10.51 17.14
CA LYS A 44 -1.14 -10.50 18.57
C LYS A 44 -0.84 -9.16 19.27
N LYS A 45 -1.14 -8.01 18.68
CA LYS A 45 -1.04 -6.74 19.41
C LYS A 45 -2.43 -6.14 19.61
N THR A 46 -2.85 -6.03 20.86
CA THR A 46 -3.95 -5.16 21.26
C THR A 46 -3.59 -3.73 20.91
N SER A 47 -4.45 -3.05 20.16
CA SER A 47 -4.28 -1.62 19.90
C SER A 47 -4.45 -0.87 21.22
N PRO A 48 -3.55 0.05 21.58
CA PRO A 48 -3.74 0.88 22.75
C PRO A 48 -4.98 1.80 22.53
N PHE A 49 -5.70 2.16 23.60
CA PHE A 49 -6.94 2.92 23.54
C PHE A 49 -6.83 4.25 22.77
N TYR A 50 -5.67 4.91 22.81
CA TYR A 50 -5.43 6.15 22.06
C TYR A 50 -5.36 5.92 20.53
N ALA A 51 -5.14 4.71 20.08
CA ALA A 51 -5.10 4.36 18.67
C ALA A 51 -6.49 4.15 18.05
N GLU A 52 -7.55 4.17 18.85
CA GLU A 52 -8.95 4.13 18.39
C GLU A 52 -9.41 5.46 17.80
N SER A 53 -8.60 6.52 17.95
CA SER A 53 -8.88 7.82 17.33
C SER A 53 -8.70 7.76 15.81
N TYR A 54 -9.59 8.45 15.08
CA TYR A 54 -9.53 8.59 13.60
C TYR A 54 -8.17 9.06 13.08
N TRP A 55 -7.45 9.91 13.85
CA TRP A 55 -6.11 10.36 13.51
C TRP A 55 -5.08 9.22 13.38
N TYR A 56 -5.28 8.13 14.11
CA TYR A 56 -4.40 6.97 14.04
C TYR A 56 -4.80 6.00 12.93
N CYS A 57 -6.00 6.13 12.38
CA CYS A 57 -6.48 5.32 11.26
C CYS A 57 -5.99 5.81 9.89
N MET A 58 -5.42 7.03 9.78
CA MET A 58 -5.03 7.63 8.49
C MET A 58 -4.11 6.71 7.68
N GLY A 59 -3.08 6.13 8.31
CA GLY A 59 -2.19 5.17 7.64
C GLY A 59 -2.89 3.89 7.17
N GLY A 60 -3.87 3.41 7.93
CA GLY A 60 -4.70 2.27 7.55
C GLY A 60 -5.59 2.58 6.35
N ILE A 61 -6.20 3.77 6.30
CA ILE A 61 -7.01 4.24 5.17
C ILE A 61 -6.14 4.39 3.92
N THR A 62 -4.96 5.00 4.06
CA THR A 62 -3.98 5.10 2.96
C THR A 62 -3.63 3.71 2.41
N PHE A 63 -3.38 2.74 3.29
CA PHE A 63 -3.09 1.37 2.88
C PHE A 63 -4.29 0.71 2.17
N LEU A 64 -5.51 0.94 2.64
CA LEU A 64 -6.72 0.43 1.97
C LEU A 64 -6.86 1.02 0.55
N MET A 65 -6.59 2.32 0.39
CA MET A 65 -6.57 2.95 -0.94
C MET A 65 -5.48 2.35 -1.83
N PHE A 66 -4.30 2.06 -1.30
CA PHE A 66 -3.23 1.37 -2.04
C PHE A 66 -3.67 -0.03 -2.52
N VAL A 67 -4.31 -0.81 -1.66
CA VAL A 67 -4.86 -2.13 -2.04
C VAL A 67 -5.90 -1.99 -3.15
N TYR A 68 -6.81 -1.02 -3.03
CA TYR A 68 -7.80 -0.76 -4.07
C TYR A 68 -7.15 -0.34 -5.40
N LEU A 69 -6.15 0.56 -5.36
CA LEU A 69 -5.39 0.99 -6.54
C LEU A 69 -4.69 -0.19 -7.21
N THR A 70 -4.08 -1.08 -6.42
CA THR A 70 -3.42 -2.28 -6.96
C THR A 70 -4.42 -3.18 -7.67
N ILE A 71 -5.56 -3.50 -7.04
CA ILE A 71 -6.58 -4.38 -7.63
C ILE A 71 -7.19 -3.76 -8.88
N SER A 72 -7.61 -2.49 -8.80
CA SER A 72 -8.21 -1.79 -9.94
C SER A 72 -7.21 -1.57 -11.08
N GLY A 73 -5.94 -1.30 -10.76
CA GLY A 73 -4.85 -1.16 -11.72
C GLY A 73 -4.56 -2.44 -12.47
N ILE A 74 -4.50 -3.59 -11.78
CA ILE A 74 -4.34 -4.91 -12.39
C ILE A 74 -5.49 -5.19 -13.37
N LEU A 75 -6.74 -4.90 -12.98
CA LEU A 75 -7.90 -5.09 -13.85
C LEU A 75 -7.84 -4.19 -15.09
N LEU A 76 -7.48 -2.92 -14.93
CA LEU A 76 -7.32 -1.99 -16.05
C LEU A 76 -6.20 -2.42 -17.00
N ALA A 77 -5.07 -2.86 -16.47
CA ALA A 77 -3.94 -3.36 -17.26
C ALA A 77 -4.31 -4.65 -18.02
N TRP A 78 -4.99 -5.59 -17.35
CA TRP A 78 -5.41 -6.85 -17.95
C TRP A 78 -6.41 -6.68 -19.10
N LEU A 79 -7.40 -5.80 -18.92
CA LEU A 79 -8.46 -5.57 -19.91
C LEU A 79 -8.04 -4.58 -21.02
N GLY A 80 -7.01 -3.80 -20.76
CA GLY A 80 -6.32 -2.95 -21.73
C GLY A 80 -7.03 -1.65 -22.11
N PRO A 81 -6.29 -0.74 -22.80
CA PRO A 81 -6.74 0.61 -23.11
C PRO A 81 -8.03 0.68 -23.93
N PHE A 82 -8.19 -0.19 -24.90
CA PHE A 82 -9.41 -0.20 -25.73
C PHE A 82 -10.67 -0.42 -24.88
N TRP A 83 -10.61 -1.36 -23.91
CA TRP A 83 -11.76 -1.64 -23.08
C TRP A 83 -12.13 -0.48 -22.15
N TRP A 84 -11.15 0.11 -21.43
CA TRP A 84 -11.48 1.19 -20.51
C TRP A 84 -11.71 2.54 -21.18
N LEU A 85 -11.44 2.70 -22.49
CA LEU A 85 -11.83 3.87 -23.28
C LEU A 85 -13.23 3.74 -23.89
N THR A 86 -13.68 2.54 -24.22
CA THR A 86 -14.95 2.30 -24.95
C THR A 86 -16.08 1.80 -24.06
N SER A 87 -15.79 0.91 -23.11
CA SER A 87 -16.81 0.31 -22.21
C SER A 87 -17.25 1.30 -21.11
N PRO A 88 -18.57 1.42 -20.82
CA PRO A 88 -19.04 2.21 -19.68
C PRO A 88 -18.47 1.73 -18.34
N VAL A 89 -18.37 0.42 -18.14
CA VAL A 89 -17.78 -0.18 -16.92
C VAL A 89 -16.28 0.13 -16.85
N GLY A 90 -15.59 0.04 -17.98
CA GLY A 90 -14.16 0.40 -18.05
C GLY A 90 -13.90 1.86 -17.70
N LYS A 91 -14.72 2.78 -18.24
CA LYS A 91 -14.65 4.20 -17.89
C LYS A 91 -14.91 4.46 -16.41
N ALA A 92 -15.90 3.78 -15.83
CA ALA A 92 -16.21 3.88 -14.41
C ALA A 92 -15.05 3.35 -13.55
N LEU A 93 -14.47 2.20 -13.90
CA LEU A 93 -13.31 1.64 -13.19
C LEU A 93 -12.08 2.55 -13.31
N LYS A 94 -11.78 3.08 -14.50
CA LYS A 94 -10.71 4.06 -14.70
C LYS A 94 -10.93 5.31 -13.85
N GLY A 95 -12.15 5.85 -13.83
CA GLY A 95 -12.52 6.99 -13.01
C GLY A 95 -12.36 6.73 -11.52
N SER A 96 -12.80 5.58 -11.04
CA SER A 96 -12.66 5.21 -9.63
C SER A 96 -11.19 4.99 -9.21
N HIS A 97 -10.37 4.42 -10.10
CA HIS A 97 -8.92 4.31 -9.89
C HIS A 97 -8.27 5.69 -9.73
N TYR A 98 -8.59 6.62 -10.62
CA TYR A 98 -8.11 8.00 -10.55
C TYR A 98 -8.50 8.68 -9.23
N TRP A 99 -9.77 8.61 -8.82
CA TRP A 99 -10.24 9.20 -7.57
C TRP A 99 -9.65 8.51 -6.33
N ALA A 100 -9.41 7.22 -6.40
CA ALA A 100 -8.72 6.50 -5.33
C ALA A 100 -7.26 6.96 -5.18
N ALA A 101 -6.58 7.32 -6.28
CA ALA A 101 -5.25 7.92 -6.22
C ALA A 101 -5.28 9.29 -5.50
N GLN A 102 -6.27 10.14 -5.78
CA GLN A 102 -6.45 11.41 -5.06
C GLN A 102 -6.70 11.18 -3.56
N ALA A 103 -7.57 10.23 -3.23
CA ALA A 103 -7.84 9.86 -1.84
C ALA A 103 -6.59 9.28 -1.15
N PHE A 104 -5.81 8.45 -1.83
CA PHE A 104 -4.56 7.93 -1.33
C PHE A 104 -3.61 9.06 -0.90
N PHE A 105 -3.38 10.05 -1.76
CA PHE A 105 -2.49 11.18 -1.43
C PHE A 105 -3.06 12.07 -0.35
N PHE A 106 -4.35 12.33 -0.36
CA PHE A 106 -5.00 13.09 0.70
C PHE A 106 -4.77 12.47 2.08
N PHE A 107 -5.05 11.18 2.24
CA PHE A 107 -4.85 10.49 3.51
C PHE A 107 -3.37 10.27 3.84
N LEU A 108 -2.50 10.11 2.84
CA LEU A 108 -1.05 10.01 3.04
C LEU A 108 -0.48 11.31 3.62
N VAL A 109 -0.91 12.47 3.12
CA VAL A 109 -0.50 13.78 3.64
C VAL A 109 -1.01 13.96 5.08
N LEU A 110 -2.25 13.63 5.36
CA LEU A 110 -2.80 13.69 6.72
C LEU A 110 -2.03 12.74 7.67
N HIS A 111 -1.69 11.55 7.19
CA HIS A 111 -0.86 10.61 7.93
C HIS A 111 0.52 11.19 8.24
N LEU A 112 1.16 11.81 7.25
CA LEU A 112 2.48 12.46 7.42
C LEU A 112 2.41 13.60 8.42
N ILE A 113 1.41 14.49 8.31
CA ILE A 113 1.18 15.60 9.25
C ILE A 113 1.02 15.04 10.68
N ARG A 114 0.22 14.01 10.86
CA ARG A 114 0.02 13.36 12.16
C ARG A 114 1.34 12.81 12.71
N VAL A 115 2.11 12.07 11.91
CA VAL A 115 3.41 11.49 12.32
C VAL A 115 4.38 12.60 12.74
N TRP A 116 4.39 13.70 12.00
CA TRP A 116 5.22 14.87 12.30
C TRP A 116 4.76 15.57 13.59
N ALA A 117 3.48 15.91 13.70
CA ALA A 117 2.90 16.62 14.85
C ALA A 117 3.05 15.86 16.17
N THR A 118 3.01 14.53 16.13
CA THR A 118 3.19 13.69 17.33
C THR A 118 4.65 13.29 17.58
N GLY A 119 5.61 13.77 16.78
CA GLY A 119 7.01 13.38 16.92
C GLY A 119 7.28 11.88 16.77
N ALA A 120 6.37 11.17 16.11
CA ALA A 120 6.42 9.71 15.99
C ALA A 120 7.62 9.17 15.18
N PHE A 121 8.35 10.06 14.53
CA PHE A 121 9.59 9.75 13.78
C PHE A 121 10.84 9.69 14.67
N ARG A 122 10.77 10.12 15.91
CA ARG A 122 11.94 10.27 16.79
C ARG A 122 12.46 8.93 17.32
N GLY A 123 13.73 8.91 17.74
CA GLY A 123 14.36 7.77 18.38
C GLY A 123 14.45 6.54 17.46
N ARG A 124 14.05 5.38 17.93
CA ARG A 124 14.13 4.10 17.20
C ARG A 124 13.24 4.03 15.95
N ARG A 125 12.41 5.05 15.68
CA ARG A 125 11.43 5.08 14.58
C ARG A 125 11.92 5.82 13.33
N TRP A 126 13.15 6.34 13.34
CA TRP A 126 13.72 7.11 12.22
C TRP A 126 13.75 6.31 10.90
N LEU A 127 14.05 5.00 10.98
CA LEU A 127 14.05 4.14 9.80
C LEU A 127 12.64 3.98 9.22
N ASN A 128 11.64 3.85 10.08
CA ASN A 128 10.24 3.77 9.64
C ASN A 128 9.77 5.08 9.01
N TRP A 129 10.22 6.22 9.53
CA TRP A 129 10.03 7.53 8.92
C TRP A 129 10.68 7.62 7.55
N LEU A 130 11.92 7.16 7.40
CA LEU A 130 12.63 7.15 6.12
C LEU A 130 11.89 6.31 5.07
N LEU A 131 11.44 5.11 5.43
CA LEU A 131 10.63 4.26 4.55
C LEU A 131 9.31 4.92 4.16
N GLY A 132 8.59 5.53 5.10
CA GLY A 132 7.36 6.28 4.81
C GLY A 132 7.59 7.46 3.87
N SER A 133 8.71 8.18 4.03
CA SER A 133 9.11 9.27 3.14
C SER A 133 9.47 8.76 1.74
N ALA A 134 10.13 7.62 1.64
CA ALA A 134 10.43 6.97 0.37
C ALA A 134 9.15 6.53 -0.36
N VAL A 135 8.16 5.99 0.37
CA VAL A 135 6.83 5.66 -0.17
C VAL A 135 6.14 6.91 -0.72
N LEU A 136 6.21 8.06 -0.03
CA LEU A 136 5.64 9.31 -0.52
C LEU A 136 6.31 9.76 -1.83
N LEU A 137 7.65 9.82 -1.85
CA LEU A 137 8.40 10.28 -3.03
C LEU A 137 8.17 9.35 -4.24
N LEU A 138 8.25 8.04 -4.02
CA LEU A 138 8.01 7.08 -5.09
C LEU A 138 6.54 7.08 -5.53
N GLY A 139 5.61 7.30 -4.60
CA GLY A 139 4.19 7.47 -4.91
C GLY A 139 3.91 8.69 -5.78
N LEU A 140 4.61 9.81 -5.58
CA LEU A 140 4.51 10.97 -6.47
C LEU A 140 4.98 10.63 -7.90
N GLY A 141 6.08 9.88 -8.03
CA GLY A 141 6.52 9.36 -9.32
C GLY A 141 5.48 8.43 -9.95
N GLU A 142 4.91 7.52 -9.17
CA GLU A 142 3.83 6.63 -9.61
C GLU A 142 2.59 7.39 -10.12
N ASN A 143 2.19 8.44 -9.42
CA ASN A 143 1.10 9.31 -9.85
C ASN A 143 1.40 10.01 -11.18
N LEU A 144 2.65 10.46 -11.38
CA LEU A 144 3.08 11.07 -12.64
C LEU A 144 2.99 10.08 -13.80
N PHE A 145 3.55 8.86 -13.65
CA PHE A 145 3.43 7.84 -14.69
C PHE A 145 1.99 7.39 -14.93
N GLY A 146 1.16 7.33 -13.87
CA GLY A 146 -0.27 7.08 -14.00
C GLY A 146 -1.02 8.18 -14.77
N LEU A 147 -0.62 9.45 -14.58
CA LEU A 147 -1.14 10.57 -15.35
C LEU A 147 -0.76 10.44 -16.84
N LEU A 148 0.50 10.14 -17.15
CA LEU A 148 0.97 9.93 -18.51
C LEU A 148 0.25 8.76 -19.20
N ALA A 149 0.01 7.67 -18.45
CA ALA A 149 -0.71 6.49 -18.96
C ALA A 149 -2.21 6.73 -19.23
N ARG A 150 -2.78 7.85 -18.80
CA ARG A 150 -4.22 8.16 -19.04
C ARG A 150 -4.57 8.35 -20.51
N GLY A 151 -3.65 8.86 -21.32
CA GLY A 151 -3.82 9.05 -22.75
C GLY A 151 -4.82 10.15 -23.13
N ASP A 152 -5.13 11.10 -22.22
CA ASP A 152 -6.01 12.23 -22.45
C ASP A 152 -5.23 13.53 -22.71
N TRP A 153 -5.95 14.63 -22.92
CA TRP A 153 -5.35 15.94 -23.18
C TRP A 153 -4.36 16.38 -22.10
N GLU A 154 -4.71 16.21 -20.84
CA GLU A 154 -3.86 16.60 -19.71
C GLU A 154 -2.56 15.78 -19.70
N SER A 155 -2.65 14.46 -19.93
CA SER A 155 -1.47 13.59 -19.99
C SER A 155 -0.54 13.95 -21.13
N GLN A 156 -1.09 14.29 -22.31
CA GLN A 156 -0.30 14.73 -23.47
C GLN A 156 0.35 16.09 -23.20
N PHE A 157 -0.36 17.01 -22.57
CA PHE A 157 0.19 18.31 -22.19
C PHE A 157 1.37 18.16 -21.22
N VAL A 158 1.19 17.35 -20.16
CA VAL A 158 2.27 17.09 -19.18
C VAL A 158 3.45 16.39 -19.85
N ALA A 159 3.22 15.41 -20.70
CA ALA A 159 4.30 14.72 -21.42
C ALA A 159 5.11 15.65 -22.33
N MET A 160 4.44 16.56 -23.06
CA MET A 160 5.13 17.52 -23.93
C MET A 160 5.91 18.60 -23.17
N HIS A 161 5.51 18.91 -21.94
CA HIS A 161 6.17 19.93 -21.11
C HIS A 161 7.03 19.32 -19.99
N SER A 162 7.25 17.99 -20.01
CA SER A 162 8.08 17.32 -19.03
C SER A 162 9.53 17.79 -19.03
N ASP A 163 10.03 18.19 -20.20
CA ASP A 163 11.39 18.74 -20.35
C ASP A 163 11.56 20.06 -19.58
N ASP A 164 10.54 20.92 -19.60
CA ASP A 164 10.55 22.19 -18.88
C ASP A 164 10.49 21.96 -17.36
N MET A 165 9.86 20.88 -16.91
CA MET A 165 9.70 20.55 -15.49
C MET A 165 10.90 19.81 -14.89
N LEU A 166 11.61 19.01 -15.69
CA LEU A 166 12.66 18.10 -15.24
C LEU A 166 14.07 18.46 -15.73
N PHE A 167 14.28 19.72 -16.11
CA PHE A 167 15.60 20.27 -16.46
C PHE A 167 16.31 19.57 -17.62
N THR A 168 15.62 19.35 -18.74
CA THR A 168 16.21 19.05 -20.06
C THR A 168 17.28 17.93 -20.09
N GLU A 169 17.35 17.10 -19.09
CA GLU A 169 18.33 16.01 -19.08
C GLU A 169 17.92 14.90 -20.06
N PRO A 170 18.79 14.47 -20.96
CA PRO A 170 18.48 13.48 -22.01
C PRO A 170 17.90 12.17 -21.46
N PHE A 171 18.26 11.79 -20.25
CA PHE A 171 17.77 10.59 -19.59
C PHE A 171 16.27 10.67 -19.28
N PHE A 172 15.79 11.81 -18.76
CA PHE A 172 14.38 12.01 -18.42
C PHE A 172 13.50 12.15 -19.66
N PHE A 173 14.00 12.75 -20.72
CA PHE A 173 13.28 12.87 -21.99
C PHE A 173 12.84 11.51 -22.54
N HIS A 174 13.68 10.49 -22.46
CA HIS A 174 13.33 9.14 -22.93
C HIS A 174 12.29 8.43 -22.05
N LEU A 175 12.25 8.76 -20.76
CA LEU A 175 11.27 8.17 -19.83
C LEU A 175 9.89 8.81 -19.91
N PHE A 176 9.82 10.12 -20.19
CA PHE A 176 8.58 10.91 -20.18
C PHE A 176 8.10 11.30 -21.57
N SER A 177 8.67 10.74 -22.62
CA SER A 177 8.26 11.08 -23.99
C SER A 177 6.85 10.59 -24.28
N PRO A 178 5.95 11.45 -24.79
CA PRO A 178 4.60 11.04 -25.20
C PRO A 178 4.62 9.97 -26.30
N ALA A 179 5.73 9.82 -27.02
CA ALA A 179 5.95 8.76 -28.00
C ALA A 179 6.22 7.39 -27.37
N ASN A 180 6.48 7.31 -26.05
CA ASN A 180 6.85 6.08 -25.35
C ASN A 180 5.80 5.61 -24.32
N PHE A 181 4.51 5.74 -24.68
CA PHE A 181 3.38 5.32 -23.86
C PHE A 181 3.54 3.92 -23.24
N SER A 182 4.13 2.98 -23.99
CA SER A 182 4.33 1.61 -23.50
C SER A 182 5.31 1.54 -22.34
N ALA A 183 6.36 2.35 -22.33
CA ALA A 183 7.31 2.42 -21.22
C ALA A 183 6.67 3.08 -19.99
N ASP A 184 5.95 4.19 -20.17
CA ASP A 184 5.24 4.87 -19.08
C ASP A 184 4.23 3.94 -18.43
N LEU A 185 3.45 3.22 -19.24
CA LEU A 185 2.49 2.24 -18.75
C LEU A 185 3.19 1.07 -18.02
N ALA A 186 4.28 0.55 -18.55
CA ALA A 186 5.03 -0.55 -17.90
C ALA A 186 5.63 -0.12 -16.56
N ILE A 187 6.16 1.09 -16.46
CA ILE A 187 6.69 1.65 -15.21
C ILE A 187 5.57 1.79 -14.18
N HIS A 188 4.42 2.34 -14.57
CA HIS A 188 3.25 2.53 -13.71
C HIS A 188 2.60 1.21 -13.28
N VAL A 189 2.51 0.22 -14.16
CA VAL A 189 1.78 -1.03 -13.86
C VAL A 189 2.65 -2.05 -13.13
N ALA A 190 3.97 -2.05 -13.35
CA ALA A 190 4.85 -3.10 -12.84
C ALA A 190 6.01 -2.57 -11.99
N VAL A 191 6.81 -1.64 -12.51
CA VAL A 191 8.09 -1.30 -11.86
C VAL A 191 7.86 -0.60 -10.52
N ILE A 192 7.17 0.53 -10.54
CA ILE A 192 6.96 1.32 -9.31
C ILE A 192 6.02 0.61 -8.32
N PRO A 193 4.88 -0.01 -8.72
CA PRO A 193 4.02 -0.73 -7.79
C PRO A 193 4.71 -1.86 -7.05
N VAL A 194 5.60 -2.62 -7.68
CA VAL A 194 6.37 -3.69 -7.02
C VAL A 194 7.30 -3.13 -5.97
N ILE A 195 8.00 -2.03 -6.26
CA ILE A 195 8.88 -1.37 -5.29
C ILE A 195 8.06 -0.76 -4.15
N LEU A 196 6.95 -0.08 -4.47
CA LEU A 196 6.03 0.48 -3.46
C LEU A 196 5.48 -0.61 -2.53
N PHE A 197 5.07 -1.74 -3.08
CA PHE A 197 4.60 -2.87 -2.29
C PHE A 197 5.68 -3.33 -1.29
N GLY A 198 6.90 -3.51 -1.75
CA GLY A 198 8.04 -3.88 -0.89
C GLY A 198 8.30 -2.86 0.24
N LEU A 199 8.32 -1.57 -0.10
CA LEU A 199 8.53 -0.49 0.87
C LEU A 199 7.38 -0.39 1.88
N ILE A 200 6.13 -0.49 1.43
CA ILE A 200 4.94 -0.46 2.29
C ILE A 200 4.95 -1.66 3.24
N MET A 201 5.27 -2.86 2.75
CA MET A 201 5.35 -4.04 3.61
C MET A 201 6.46 -3.92 4.65
N ALA A 202 7.63 -3.39 4.29
CA ALA A 202 8.71 -3.10 5.24
C ALA A 202 8.28 -2.05 6.28
N HIS A 203 7.63 -0.97 5.84
CA HIS A 203 7.09 0.07 6.72
C HIS A 203 6.06 -0.49 7.71
N LEU A 204 5.08 -1.26 7.24
CA LEU A 204 4.07 -1.89 8.09
C LEU A 204 4.68 -2.90 9.08
N THR A 205 5.69 -3.66 8.66
CA THR A 205 6.42 -4.58 9.54
C THR A 205 7.10 -3.82 10.68
N LEU A 206 7.76 -2.70 10.37
CA LEU A 206 8.37 -1.87 11.42
C LEU A 206 7.32 -1.25 12.36
N VAL A 207 6.17 -0.80 11.84
CA VAL A 207 5.06 -0.33 12.69
C VAL A 207 4.60 -1.44 13.63
N ARG A 208 4.48 -2.67 13.13
CA ARG A 208 4.10 -3.83 13.95
C ARG A 208 5.14 -4.14 15.04
N LEU A 209 6.41 -4.15 14.69
CA LEU A 209 7.50 -4.45 15.63
C LEU A 209 7.67 -3.35 16.69
N GLN A 210 7.56 -2.09 16.30
CA GLN A 210 7.78 -0.94 17.19
C GLN A 210 6.52 -0.52 17.97
N GLY A 211 5.35 -0.97 17.55
CA GLY A 211 4.05 -0.55 18.07
C GLY A 211 3.63 0.85 17.59
N ILE A 212 2.41 1.26 17.95
CA ILE A 212 1.87 2.60 17.62
C ILE A 212 2.51 3.64 18.55
N ALA A 213 2.96 4.77 17.97
CA ALA A 213 3.56 5.85 18.75
C ALA A 213 2.52 6.46 19.71
N ARG A 214 2.94 6.73 20.93
CA ARG A 214 2.09 7.46 21.92
C ARG A 214 1.87 8.90 21.46
N PRO A 215 0.71 9.50 21.77
CA PRO A 215 0.57 10.95 21.65
C PRO A 215 1.59 11.65 22.56
N LEU A 216 1.98 12.88 22.17
CA LEU A 216 2.82 13.74 22.99
C LEU A 216 2.06 14.19 24.23
#